data_7c579d652864c5a2129709a18eb0c63d
#
_entry.id   7c579d652864c5a2129709a18eb0c63d
#
_cell.length_a   1.000
_cell.length_b   1.000
_cell.length_c   1.000
_cell.angle_alpha   90.00
_cell.angle_beta   90.00
_cell.angle_gamma   90.00
#
_symmetry.space_group_name_H-M   'P 1'
#
loop_
_entity.id
_entity.type
_entity.pdbx_description
1 polymer ?
#
loop_
_entity_poly.entity_id
_entity_poly.type
_entity_poly.pdbx_seq_one_letter_code
_entity_poly.pdbx_strand_id
1 'polypeptide(L)'
;VNIKEKSRVESRIPVENNKPIMVVQPSTRDLRTKQKETKDDIWTLGKLIKGLLANHGLIKAAEATYEAAGERTREAYGAWFPNLVVGSHVAYEDHHKAETAGDVDLYSRGLDFTATQLLWDFGGGNAGIKIAKLGENIAKNTIEITRQDLLLRAITAYLNLKKAGDTYGYAVSSEQNIKKQTELENALVKRGAGLSSDVMQAKQQLAAASALRVQTRGAFKVARNAYRAVFRVDPPPISKMKSVSIPVKLIPSNLK
;
A
#
# COMPACT_ATOMS: atom_id res chain seq x y z
N VAL A 1 -51.93 -42.21 -0.46
CA VAL A 1 -52.51 -41.82 0.83
C VAL A 1 -51.81 -40.50 1.24
N ASN A 2 -52.60 -39.47 1.25
CA ASN A 2 -52.34 -38.09 1.66
C ASN A 2 -51.84 -38.02 3.10
N ILE A 3 -50.76 -37.23 3.36
CA ILE A 3 -50.60 -36.55 4.64
C ILE A 3 -50.12 -35.13 4.38
N LYS A 4 -51.01 -34.18 4.67
CA LYS A 4 -50.89 -32.74 4.78
C LYS A 4 -49.84 -32.34 5.83
N GLU A 5 -48.94 -31.43 5.50
CA GLU A 5 -48.90 -30.03 5.90
C GLU A 5 -49.33 -29.70 7.35
N LYS A 6 -48.35 -29.20 8.14
CA LYS A 6 -48.40 -28.22 9.25
C LYS A 6 -47.04 -28.25 9.95
N SER A 7 -46.40 -27.13 10.29
CA SER A 7 -46.74 -25.72 10.42
C SER A 7 -45.44 -24.93 10.56
N ARG A 8 -45.41 -23.87 9.83
CA ARG A 8 -44.47 -22.78 9.87
C ARG A 8 -44.53 -22.05 11.23
N VAL A 9 -43.51 -22.10 12.04
CA VAL A 9 -43.35 -21.16 13.15
C VAL A 9 -42.47 -20.02 12.66
N GLU A 10 -43.12 -18.95 12.28
CA GLU A 10 -42.56 -17.65 11.96
C GLU A 10 -42.25 -16.95 13.29
N SER A 11 -40.97 -16.97 13.73
CA SER A 11 -40.49 -16.06 14.77
C SER A 11 -40.26 -14.72 14.13
N ARG A 12 -41.22 -13.80 14.26
CA ARG A 12 -41.07 -12.38 13.95
C ARG A 12 -40.04 -11.76 14.88
N ILE A 13 -38.84 -11.46 14.34
CA ILE A 13 -37.92 -10.50 14.93
C ILE A 13 -38.40 -9.11 14.48
N PRO A 14 -38.64 -8.16 15.37
CA PRO A 14 -38.99 -6.81 14.98
C PRO A 14 -37.79 -6.15 14.31
N VAL A 15 -37.88 -5.85 13.03
CA VAL A 15 -36.96 -5.03 12.28
C VAL A 15 -37.29 -3.58 12.63
N GLU A 16 -36.62 -3.03 13.63
CA GLU A 16 -36.72 -1.62 14.00
C GLU A 16 -35.56 -0.83 13.37
N ASN A 17 -35.94 0.19 12.62
CA ASN A 17 -35.10 1.27 12.11
C ASN A 17 -34.03 0.96 11.04
N ASN A 18 -34.50 0.67 9.85
CA ASN A 18 -33.70 0.85 8.64
C ASN A 18 -33.68 2.36 8.24
N LYS A 19 -32.91 3.19 8.98
CA LYS A 19 -32.50 4.49 8.45
C LYS A 19 -31.37 4.21 7.46
N PRO A 20 -31.48 4.63 6.19
CA PRO A 20 -30.38 4.51 5.25
C PRO A 20 -29.21 5.31 5.80
N ILE A 21 -28.07 4.64 5.99
CA ILE A 21 -26.80 5.33 6.28
C ILE A 21 -26.53 6.22 5.07
N MET A 22 -26.77 7.51 5.23
CA MET A 22 -26.48 8.51 4.26
C MET A 22 -24.94 8.57 4.16
N VAL A 23 -24.36 7.81 3.24
CA VAL A 23 -22.96 7.97 2.87
C VAL A 23 -22.87 9.35 2.24
N VAL A 24 -22.50 10.35 3.03
CA VAL A 24 -22.18 11.68 2.56
C VAL A 24 -20.92 11.54 1.71
N GLN A 25 -21.12 11.35 0.41
CA GLN A 25 -20.03 11.48 -0.55
C GLN A 25 -19.58 12.94 -0.51
N PRO A 26 -18.29 13.22 -0.24
CA PRO A 26 -17.79 14.57 -0.29
C PRO A 26 -18.07 15.12 -1.70
N SER A 27 -18.76 16.25 -1.75
CA SER A 27 -19.12 16.94 -3.00
C SER A 27 -17.87 17.09 -3.87
N THR A 28 -17.96 16.70 -5.13
CA THR A 28 -16.88 16.87 -6.12
C THR A 28 -16.42 18.34 -6.25
N ARG A 29 -17.22 19.28 -5.76
CA ARG A 29 -16.88 20.69 -5.66
C ARG A 29 -15.81 20.97 -4.58
N ASP A 30 -15.91 20.31 -3.42
CA ASP A 30 -14.93 20.48 -2.31
C ASP A 30 -13.55 19.88 -2.65
N LEU A 31 -13.53 18.82 -3.45
CA LEU A 31 -12.27 18.24 -3.92
C LEU A 31 -11.58 19.13 -4.96
N ARG A 32 -12.37 19.86 -5.81
CA ARG A 32 -11.82 20.82 -6.79
C ARG A 32 -11.30 22.09 -6.11
N THR A 33 -11.95 22.57 -5.05
CA THR A 33 -11.53 23.80 -4.35
C THR A 33 -10.26 23.57 -3.55
N LYS A 34 -10.13 22.42 -2.86
CA LYS A 34 -8.87 22.02 -2.20
C LYS A 34 -7.72 21.74 -3.16
N GLN A 35 -8.02 21.34 -4.41
CA GLN A 35 -6.97 21.16 -5.43
C GLN A 35 -6.48 22.47 -6.04
N LYS A 36 -7.23 23.57 -5.96
CA LYS A 36 -6.87 24.85 -6.59
C LYS A 36 -5.92 25.70 -5.74
N GLU A 37 -6.00 25.59 -4.41
CA GLU A 37 -5.13 26.35 -3.49
C GLU A 37 -3.72 25.75 -3.30
N THR A 38 -3.53 24.48 -3.68
CA THR A 38 -2.23 23.79 -3.52
C THR A 38 -1.36 23.82 -4.79
N LYS A 39 -1.79 24.46 -5.89
CA LYS A 39 -1.16 24.26 -7.19
C LYS A 39 0.15 25.01 -7.43
N ASP A 40 0.40 26.10 -6.74
CA ASP A 40 1.58 26.96 -7.06
C ASP A 40 2.77 26.83 -6.12
N ASP A 41 2.63 26.18 -4.96
CA ASP A 41 3.66 26.14 -3.92
C ASP A 41 4.18 24.73 -3.56
N ILE A 42 3.65 23.67 -4.16
CA ILE A 42 3.86 22.26 -3.74
C ILE A 42 5.12 21.62 -4.36
N TRP A 43 5.77 22.28 -5.31
CA TRP A 43 6.77 21.66 -6.19
C TRP A 43 8.17 21.50 -5.61
N THR A 44 8.37 21.85 -4.35
CA THR A 44 9.61 21.56 -3.66
C THR A 44 9.56 20.14 -3.12
N LEU A 45 10.55 19.30 -3.45
CA LEU A 45 10.64 17.90 -3.01
C LEU A 45 10.36 17.75 -1.50
N GLY A 46 10.84 18.69 -0.66
CA GLY A 46 10.62 18.69 0.78
C GLY A 46 9.15 18.84 1.21
N LYS A 47 8.36 19.67 0.51
CA LYS A 47 6.91 19.81 0.79
C LYS A 47 6.15 18.56 0.34
N LEU A 48 6.50 17.99 -0.83
CA LEU A 48 5.91 16.73 -1.33
C LEU A 48 6.17 15.56 -0.37
N ILE A 49 7.38 15.44 0.15
CA ILE A 49 7.77 14.38 1.10
C ILE A 49 7.01 14.53 2.42
N LYS A 50 6.89 15.75 2.97
CA LYS A 50 6.11 15.96 4.21
C LYS A 50 4.65 15.55 4.05
N GLY A 51 4.02 15.94 2.95
CA GLY A 51 2.63 15.54 2.65
C GLY A 51 2.48 14.04 2.43
N LEU A 52 3.45 13.40 1.79
CA LEU A 52 3.49 11.96 1.56
C LEU A 52 3.59 11.19 2.89
N LEU A 53 4.54 11.55 3.75
CA LEU A 53 4.79 10.88 5.01
C LEU A 53 3.62 11.02 5.99
N ALA A 54 2.87 12.14 5.95
CA ALA A 54 1.74 12.37 6.83
C ALA A 54 0.51 11.50 6.51
N ASN A 55 0.30 11.14 5.23
CA ASN A 55 -0.96 10.54 4.78
C ASN A 55 -0.83 9.19 4.05
N HIS A 56 0.39 8.66 3.94
CA HIS A 56 0.60 7.46 3.14
C HIS A 56 0.06 6.19 3.81
N GLY A 57 -0.68 5.37 3.04
CA GLY A 57 -1.33 4.15 3.56
C GLY A 57 -0.36 3.12 4.15
N LEU A 58 0.89 3.03 3.64
CA LEU A 58 1.90 2.12 4.20
C LEU A 58 2.30 2.49 5.62
N ILE A 59 2.38 3.80 5.93
CA ILE A 59 2.70 4.26 7.29
C ILE A 59 1.54 3.95 8.22
N LYS A 60 0.31 4.26 7.80
CA LYS A 60 -0.89 3.92 8.58
C LYS A 60 -1.03 2.41 8.83
N ALA A 61 -0.67 1.58 7.84
CA ALA A 61 -0.66 0.13 8.00
C ALA A 61 0.41 -0.32 9.02
N ALA A 62 1.60 0.28 9.00
CA ALA A 62 2.64 -0.01 9.97
C ALA A 62 2.26 0.47 11.40
N GLU A 63 1.59 1.62 11.51
CA GLU A 63 1.05 2.14 12.77
C GLU A 63 -0.04 1.20 13.32
N ALA A 64 -0.98 0.74 12.49
CA ALA A 64 -1.98 -0.24 12.90
C ALA A 64 -1.35 -1.60 13.32
N THR A 65 -0.26 -2.01 12.67
CA THR A 65 0.50 -3.21 13.07
C THR A 65 1.16 -3.02 14.43
N TYR A 66 1.67 -1.83 14.73
CA TYR A 66 2.21 -1.50 16.04
C TYR A 66 1.12 -1.51 17.12
N GLU A 67 -0.05 -0.93 16.87
CA GLU A 67 -1.20 -0.99 17.78
C GLU A 67 -1.62 -2.44 18.05
N ALA A 68 -1.71 -3.27 17.00
CA ALA A 68 -2.01 -4.71 17.15
C ALA A 68 -0.93 -5.44 17.98
N ALA A 69 0.35 -5.07 17.86
CA ALA A 69 1.40 -5.64 18.69
C ALA A 69 1.27 -5.21 20.17
N GLY A 70 0.80 -4.00 20.44
CA GLY A 70 0.46 -3.53 21.79
C GLY A 70 -0.67 -4.35 22.42
N GLU A 71 -1.72 -4.67 21.64
CA GLU A 71 -2.81 -5.54 22.13
C GLU A 71 -2.33 -6.99 22.40
N ARG A 72 -1.41 -7.51 21.59
CA ARG A 72 -0.76 -8.82 21.87
C ARG A 72 0.07 -8.80 23.15
N THR A 73 0.68 -7.64 23.48
CA THR A 73 1.36 -7.47 24.77
C THR A 73 0.37 -7.53 25.92
N ARG A 74 -0.84 -6.93 25.78
CA ARG A 74 -1.92 -7.06 26.78
C ARG A 74 -2.44 -8.49 26.89
N GLU A 75 -2.62 -9.17 25.77
CA GLU A 75 -3.01 -10.58 25.72
C GLU A 75 -2.01 -11.44 26.49
N ALA A 76 -0.68 -11.21 26.31
CA ALA A 76 0.35 -11.94 27.01
C ALA A 76 0.27 -11.77 28.54
N TYR A 77 -0.15 -10.61 29.05
CA TYR A 77 -0.45 -10.41 30.45
C TYR A 77 -1.66 -11.23 30.92
N GLY A 78 -2.56 -11.59 30.01
CA GLY A 78 -3.70 -12.45 30.28
C GLY A 78 -3.33 -13.83 30.85
N ALA A 79 -2.09 -14.30 30.62
CA ALA A 79 -1.58 -15.54 31.21
C ALA A 79 -1.63 -15.55 32.75
N TRP A 80 -1.62 -14.39 33.37
CA TRP A 80 -1.70 -14.23 34.84
C TRP A 80 -3.12 -14.04 35.35
N PHE A 81 -4.13 -13.92 34.49
CA PHE A 81 -5.53 -13.82 34.86
C PHE A 81 -6.20 -15.17 34.91
N PRO A 82 -7.26 -15.35 35.76
CA PRO A 82 -8.03 -16.57 35.79
C PRO A 82 -8.75 -16.81 34.46
N ASN A 83 -8.65 -18.05 33.97
CA ASN A 83 -9.43 -18.49 32.82
C ASN A 83 -10.76 -19.08 33.33
N LEU A 84 -11.87 -18.52 32.87
CA LEU A 84 -13.22 -18.98 33.20
C LEU A 84 -13.81 -19.72 32.00
N VAL A 85 -14.15 -20.99 32.20
CA VAL A 85 -14.83 -21.81 31.20
C VAL A 85 -16.22 -22.18 31.71
N VAL A 86 -17.21 -21.92 30.90
CA VAL A 86 -18.61 -22.38 31.16
C VAL A 86 -18.93 -23.44 30.13
N GLY A 87 -19.18 -24.65 30.63
CA GLY A 87 -19.61 -25.79 29.83
C GLY A 87 -21.09 -26.14 30.11
N SER A 88 -21.80 -26.62 29.12
CA SER A 88 -23.09 -27.24 29.31
C SER A 88 -23.13 -28.57 28.56
N HIS A 89 -23.66 -29.58 29.19
CA HIS A 89 -23.84 -30.88 28.56
C HIS A 89 -25.23 -31.44 28.81
N VAL A 90 -25.72 -32.18 27.81
CA VAL A 90 -26.91 -33.00 27.89
C VAL A 90 -26.51 -34.38 27.40
N ALA A 91 -26.65 -35.40 28.25
CA ALA A 91 -26.38 -36.78 27.87
C ALA A 91 -27.58 -37.65 28.14
N TYR A 92 -27.80 -38.62 27.27
CA TYR A 92 -28.72 -39.71 27.44
C TYR A 92 -27.86 -40.96 27.62
N GLU A 93 -28.02 -41.64 28.78
CA GLU A 93 -27.31 -42.85 29.12
C GLU A 93 -28.33 -44.00 29.24
N ASP A 94 -28.10 -45.01 28.41
CA ASP A 94 -28.87 -46.26 28.45
C ASP A 94 -27.99 -47.32 29.08
N HIS A 95 -28.35 -47.71 30.33
CA HIS A 95 -27.61 -48.71 31.10
C HIS A 95 -28.31 -50.06 31.06
N HIS A 96 -27.87 -50.97 30.21
CA HIS A 96 -28.25 -52.38 30.21
C HIS A 96 -27.47 -53.15 31.28
N LYS A 97 -28.12 -53.47 32.39
CA LYS A 97 -27.54 -54.31 33.44
C LYS A 97 -27.91 -55.75 33.21
N ALA A 98 -26.91 -56.63 33.16
CA ALA A 98 -27.11 -58.09 33.06
C ALA A 98 -27.90 -58.67 34.26
N GLU A 99 -29.01 -59.33 33.98
CA GLU A 99 -29.82 -60.32 34.69
C GLU A 99 -30.56 -59.95 35.96
N THR A 100 -30.42 -58.84 36.69
CA THR A 100 -31.15 -58.68 37.93
C THR A 100 -31.65 -57.28 38.31
N ALA A 101 -31.35 -56.28 37.55
CA ALA A 101 -31.88 -54.91 37.74
C ALA A 101 -32.29 -54.33 36.37
N GLY A 102 -33.53 -53.93 36.25
CA GLY A 102 -34.10 -53.45 34.98
C GLY A 102 -33.34 -52.37 34.33
N ASP A 103 -33.50 -52.22 33.02
CA ASP A 103 -32.94 -51.14 32.20
C ASP A 103 -33.28 -49.76 32.80
N VAL A 104 -32.30 -48.92 32.98
CA VAL A 104 -32.48 -47.55 33.51
C VAL A 104 -32.00 -46.55 32.49
N ASP A 105 -32.94 -45.81 31.94
CA ASP A 105 -32.67 -44.65 31.08
C ASP A 105 -32.45 -43.42 31.94
N LEU A 106 -31.30 -42.80 31.82
CA LEU A 106 -30.95 -41.61 32.59
C LEU A 106 -30.68 -40.43 31.65
N TYR A 107 -31.42 -39.35 31.85
CA TYR A 107 -31.12 -38.07 31.25
C TYR A 107 -30.24 -37.24 32.19
N SER A 108 -29.00 -37.01 31.79
CA SER A 108 -28.06 -36.16 32.53
C SER A 108 -28.02 -34.77 31.88
N ARG A 109 -28.13 -33.73 32.69
CA ARG A 109 -27.95 -32.33 32.29
C ARG A 109 -27.00 -31.68 33.29
N GLY A 110 -26.01 -31.00 32.79
CA GLY A 110 -25.03 -30.32 33.65
C GLY A 110 -24.64 -28.94 33.12
N LEU A 111 -24.33 -28.06 34.05
CA LEU A 111 -23.68 -26.79 33.82
C LEU A 111 -22.39 -26.79 34.63
N ASP A 112 -21.28 -26.65 33.96
CA ASP A 112 -19.94 -26.69 34.56
C ASP A 112 -19.34 -25.29 34.51
N PHE A 113 -18.90 -24.81 35.67
CA PHE A 113 -18.15 -23.58 35.79
C PHE A 113 -16.74 -23.92 36.28
N THR A 114 -15.75 -23.74 35.42
CA THR A 114 -14.36 -24.00 35.75
C THR A 114 -13.58 -22.72 35.75
N ALA A 115 -12.94 -22.39 36.88
CA ALA A 115 -12.01 -21.26 37.00
C ALA A 115 -10.60 -21.84 37.22
N THR A 116 -9.69 -21.52 36.30
CA THR A 116 -8.29 -21.96 36.39
C THR A 116 -7.37 -20.77 36.49
N GLN A 117 -6.57 -20.69 37.56
CA GLN A 117 -5.60 -19.65 37.81
C GLN A 117 -4.20 -20.23 37.82
N LEU A 118 -3.31 -19.67 36.97
CA LEU A 118 -1.88 -19.97 37.02
C LEU A 118 -1.27 -19.28 38.24
N LEU A 119 -0.69 -20.04 39.16
CA LEU A 119 -0.04 -19.51 40.36
C LEU A 119 1.47 -19.42 40.19
N TRP A 120 2.08 -20.40 39.53
CA TRP A 120 3.51 -20.48 39.33
C TRP A 120 3.85 -21.29 38.07
N ASP A 121 4.78 -20.80 37.25
CA ASP A 121 5.20 -21.46 36.00
C ASP A 121 6.71 -21.37 35.74
N PHE A 122 7.50 -21.17 36.79
CA PHE A 122 8.96 -21.04 36.70
C PHE A 122 9.45 -19.96 35.72
N GLY A 123 8.63 -18.95 35.44
CA GLY A 123 8.98 -17.80 34.62
C GLY A 123 8.52 -17.88 33.16
N GLY A 124 7.78 -18.92 32.77
CA GLY A 124 7.26 -19.09 31.41
C GLY A 124 6.36 -17.92 30.97
N GLY A 125 5.37 -17.55 31.81
CA GLY A 125 4.48 -16.39 31.54
C GLY A 125 5.25 -15.07 31.43
N ASN A 126 6.22 -14.86 32.31
CA ASN A 126 7.07 -13.65 32.22
C ASN A 126 7.93 -13.62 30.95
N ALA A 127 8.44 -14.78 30.52
CA ALA A 127 9.16 -14.90 29.25
C ALA A 127 8.24 -14.60 28.06
N GLY A 128 6.99 -15.11 28.07
CA GLY A 128 5.98 -14.80 27.08
C GLY A 128 5.67 -13.31 26.97
N ILE A 129 5.47 -12.63 28.10
CA ILE A 129 5.28 -11.17 28.17
C ILE A 129 6.50 -10.43 27.60
N LYS A 130 7.71 -10.87 27.93
CA LYS A 130 8.95 -10.28 27.41
C LYS A 130 9.04 -10.42 25.89
N ILE A 131 8.70 -11.59 25.34
CA ILE A 131 8.64 -11.83 23.89
C ILE A 131 7.63 -10.87 23.22
N ALA A 132 6.43 -10.74 23.78
CA ALA A 132 5.41 -9.84 23.26
C ALA A 132 5.89 -8.38 23.25
N LYS A 133 6.51 -7.89 24.34
CA LYS A 133 7.11 -6.54 24.41
C LYS A 133 8.22 -6.32 23.37
N LEU A 134 9.06 -7.32 23.14
CA LEU A 134 10.07 -7.25 22.08
C LEU A 134 9.43 -7.20 20.70
N GLY A 135 8.35 -7.95 20.48
CA GLY A 135 7.53 -7.87 19.26
C GLY A 135 6.94 -6.49 19.03
N GLU A 136 6.45 -5.85 20.07
CA GLU A 136 5.95 -4.46 20.02
C GLU A 136 7.07 -3.46 19.65
N ASN A 137 8.27 -3.62 20.24
CA ASN A 137 9.42 -2.80 19.87
C ASN A 137 9.87 -3.01 18.42
N ILE A 138 9.81 -4.24 17.91
CA ILE A 138 10.08 -4.55 16.51
C ILE A 138 9.05 -3.84 15.61
N ALA A 139 7.76 -3.91 15.92
CA ALA A 139 6.71 -3.23 15.19
C ALA A 139 6.91 -1.70 15.19
N LYS A 140 7.29 -1.11 16.31
CA LYS A 140 7.67 0.31 16.42
C LYS A 140 8.81 0.68 15.49
N ASN A 141 9.89 -0.09 15.47
CA ASN A 141 11.04 0.15 14.59
C ASN A 141 10.65 -0.04 13.11
N THR A 142 9.70 -0.93 12.82
CA THR A 142 9.19 -1.16 11.45
C THR A 142 8.52 0.09 10.88
N ILE A 143 7.89 0.94 11.71
CA ILE A 143 7.35 2.23 11.26
C ILE A 143 8.47 3.11 10.69
N GLU A 144 9.61 3.21 11.39
CA GLU A 144 10.74 4.02 10.92
C GLU A 144 11.38 3.44 9.65
N ILE A 145 11.52 2.12 9.55
CA ILE A 145 11.98 1.44 8.34
C ILE A 145 11.05 1.76 7.17
N THR A 146 9.73 1.68 7.40
CA THR A 146 8.71 1.99 6.37
C THR A 146 8.79 3.44 5.92
N ARG A 147 9.02 4.37 6.85
CA ARG A 147 9.21 5.80 6.54
C ARG A 147 10.44 6.04 5.67
N GLN A 148 11.57 5.40 6.02
CA GLN A 148 12.82 5.50 5.27
C GLN A 148 12.71 4.90 3.86
N ASP A 149 12.09 3.72 3.73
CA ASP A 149 11.86 3.07 2.44
C ASP A 149 10.94 3.91 1.55
N LEU A 150 9.85 4.45 2.12
CA LEU A 150 8.95 5.35 1.40
C LEU A 150 9.67 6.63 0.94
N LEU A 151 10.52 7.20 1.79
CA LEU A 151 11.33 8.37 1.46
C LEU A 151 12.28 8.07 0.30
N LEU A 152 12.98 6.94 0.34
CA LEU A 152 13.87 6.51 -0.73
C LEU A 152 13.12 6.31 -2.05
N ARG A 153 11.97 5.64 -2.02
CA ARG A 153 11.10 5.46 -3.20
C ARG A 153 10.62 6.80 -3.76
N ALA A 154 10.25 7.73 -2.89
CA ALA A 154 9.79 9.06 -3.30
C ALA A 154 10.91 9.86 -4.00
N ILE A 155 12.11 9.88 -3.42
CA ILE A 155 13.29 10.56 -4.01
C ILE A 155 13.63 9.91 -5.35
N THR A 156 13.70 8.59 -5.41
CA THR A 156 14.02 7.85 -6.63
C THR A 156 12.99 8.10 -7.74
N ALA A 157 11.69 8.06 -7.41
CA ALA A 157 10.62 8.34 -8.37
C ALA A 157 10.69 9.78 -8.91
N TYR A 158 10.98 10.76 -8.05
CA TYR A 158 11.15 12.15 -8.44
C TYR A 158 12.34 12.34 -9.38
N LEU A 159 13.51 11.80 -9.02
CA LEU A 159 14.73 11.92 -9.82
C LEU A 159 14.60 11.20 -11.17
N ASN A 160 14.03 10.00 -11.18
CA ASN A 160 13.81 9.24 -12.41
C ASN A 160 12.84 9.96 -13.35
N LEU A 161 11.79 10.58 -12.82
CA LEU A 161 10.85 11.37 -13.60
C LEU A 161 11.54 12.58 -14.23
N LYS A 162 12.32 13.32 -13.44
CA LYS A 162 13.09 14.49 -13.92
C LYS A 162 14.07 14.08 -15.02
N LYS A 163 14.88 13.04 -14.76
CA LYS A 163 15.85 12.50 -15.73
C LYS A 163 15.16 12.05 -17.04
N ALA A 164 14.08 11.25 -16.93
CA ALA A 164 13.39 10.77 -18.12
C ALA A 164 12.72 11.91 -18.91
N GLY A 165 12.22 12.94 -18.22
CA GLY A 165 11.64 14.12 -18.85
C GLY A 165 12.69 14.96 -19.60
N ASP A 166 13.85 15.20 -18.98
CA ASP A 166 14.94 15.94 -19.61
C ASP A 166 15.50 15.15 -20.82
N THR A 167 15.70 13.83 -20.67
CA THR A 167 16.17 12.97 -21.77
C THR A 167 15.18 12.98 -22.95
N TYR A 168 13.88 12.92 -22.68
CA TYR A 168 12.87 13.04 -23.73
C TYR A 168 12.91 14.43 -24.40
N GLY A 169 13.08 15.51 -23.64
CA GLY A 169 13.24 16.87 -24.17
C GLY A 169 14.44 16.98 -25.11
N TYR A 170 15.60 16.42 -24.72
CA TYR A 170 16.80 16.40 -25.58
C TYR A 170 16.58 15.55 -26.84
N ALA A 171 15.92 14.42 -26.75
CA ALA A 171 15.61 13.58 -27.92
C ALA A 171 14.68 14.31 -28.92
N VAL A 172 13.70 15.05 -28.43
CA VAL A 172 12.81 15.89 -29.28
C VAL A 172 13.62 16.97 -29.98
N SER A 173 14.48 17.69 -29.25
CA SER A 173 15.31 18.75 -29.83
C SER A 173 16.31 18.20 -30.86
N SER A 174 16.91 17.05 -30.58
CA SER A 174 17.82 16.36 -31.50
C SER A 174 17.12 15.95 -32.79
N GLU A 175 15.94 15.32 -32.71
CA GLU A 175 15.14 14.95 -33.89
C GLU A 175 14.81 16.19 -34.73
N GLN A 176 14.43 17.31 -34.10
CA GLN A 176 14.11 18.55 -34.83
C GLN A 176 15.34 19.14 -35.56
N ASN A 177 16.52 19.10 -34.92
CA ASN A 177 17.75 19.59 -35.52
C ASN A 177 18.19 18.71 -36.71
N ILE A 178 18.15 17.36 -36.52
CA ILE A 178 18.50 16.42 -37.61
C ILE A 178 17.49 16.53 -38.77
N LYS A 179 16.21 16.76 -38.46
CA LYS A 179 15.20 17.02 -39.49
C LYS A 179 15.51 18.22 -40.34
N LYS A 180 15.87 19.35 -39.71
CA LYS A 180 16.29 20.58 -40.42
C LYS A 180 17.52 20.36 -41.28
N GLN A 181 18.50 19.60 -40.77
CA GLN A 181 19.70 19.25 -41.53
C GLN A 181 19.36 18.37 -42.75
N THR A 182 18.48 17.36 -42.57
CA THR A 182 18.02 16.51 -43.67
C THR A 182 17.29 17.31 -44.76
N GLU A 183 16.51 18.31 -44.38
CA GLU A 183 15.80 19.21 -45.29
C GLU A 183 16.81 20.08 -46.09
N LEU A 184 17.88 20.54 -45.43
CA LEU A 184 18.98 21.30 -46.07
C LEU A 184 19.72 20.44 -47.10
N GLU A 185 20.13 19.21 -46.73
CA GLU A 185 20.81 18.27 -47.65
C GLU A 185 19.92 17.95 -48.87
N ASN A 186 18.62 17.71 -48.66
CA ASN A 186 17.66 17.54 -49.76
C ASN A 186 17.62 18.78 -50.70
N ALA A 187 17.65 19.98 -50.13
CA ALA A 187 17.65 21.22 -50.92
C ALA A 187 18.93 21.41 -51.73
N LEU A 188 20.11 21.05 -51.16
CA LEU A 188 21.37 21.09 -51.84
C LEU A 188 21.42 20.13 -53.04
N VAL A 189 20.97 18.90 -52.83
CA VAL A 189 20.90 17.92 -53.96
C VAL A 189 19.95 18.37 -55.07
N LYS A 190 18.78 18.91 -54.70
CA LYS A 190 17.82 19.48 -55.71
C LYS A 190 18.41 20.60 -56.56
N ARG A 191 19.38 21.33 -55.99
CA ARG A 191 20.09 22.46 -56.72
C ARG A 191 21.37 21.95 -57.46
N GLY A 192 21.65 20.66 -57.43
CA GLY A 192 22.85 20.09 -58.07
C GLY A 192 24.15 20.32 -57.27
N ALA A 193 24.08 20.79 -56.03
CA ALA A 193 25.21 21.16 -55.19
C ALA A 193 25.53 20.09 -54.10
N GLY A 194 24.85 18.96 -54.06
CA GLY A 194 25.05 17.91 -53.05
C GLY A 194 25.02 16.48 -53.65
N LEU A 195 25.47 15.52 -52.83
CA LEU A 195 25.48 14.11 -53.21
C LEU A 195 24.21 13.37 -52.73
N SER A 196 23.64 12.51 -53.53
CA SER A 196 22.48 11.67 -53.18
C SER A 196 22.75 10.76 -51.98
N SER A 197 24.03 10.32 -51.80
CA SER A 197 24.50 9.57 -50.63
C SER A 197 24.29 10.32 -49.31
N ASP A 198 24.56 11.64 -49.30
CA ASP A 198 24.47 12.46 -48.08
C ASP A 198 23.03 12.61 -47.61
N VAL A 199 22.08 12.70 -48.57
CA VAL A 199 20.63 12.70 -48.26
C VAL A 199 20.21 11.36 -47.70
N MET A 200 20.74 10.23 -48.21
CA MET A 200 20.38 8.90 -47.65
C MET A 200 20.92 8.75 -46.24
N GLN A 201 22.16 9.20 -45.98
CA GLN A 201 22.76 9.17 -44.65
C GLN A 201 21.96 10.07 -43.67
N ALA A 202 21.60 11.28 -44.09
CA ALA A 202 20.80 12.19 -43.27
C ALA A 202 19.42 11.61 -42.94
N LYS A 203 18.76 10.94 -43.88
CA LYS A 203 17.48 10.22 -43.63
C LYS A 203 17.64 9.06 -42.67
N GLN A 204 18.75 8.31 -42.76
CA GLN A 204 19.06 7.23 -41.81
C GLN A 204 19.23 7.79 -40.39
N GLN A 205 19.96 8.91 -40.24
CA GLN A 205 20.12 9.58 -38.95
C GLN A 205 18.80 10.10 -38.41
N LEU A 206 17.93 10.67 -39.25
CA LEU A 206 16.59 11.11 -38.87
C LEU A 206 15.71 9.95 -38.38
N ALA A 207 15.76 8.80 -39.06
CA ALA A 207 15.04 7.61 -38.64
C ALA A 207 15.52 7.12 -37.25
N ALA A 208 16.83 7.10 -37.02
CA ALA A 208 17.42 6.74 -35.73
C ALA A 208 17.01 7.74 -34.61
N ALA A 209 17.06 9.05 -34.88
CA ALA A 209 16.62 10.08 -33.94
C ALA A 209 15.13 9.98 -33.61
N SER A 210 14.30 9.68 -34.60
CA SER A 210 12.86 9.46 -34.39
C SER A 210 12.59 8.21 -33.53
N ALA A 211 13.30 7.11 -33.76
CA ALA A 211 13.24 5.90 -32.94
C ALA A 211 13.63 6.21 -31.48
N LEU A 212 14.73 6.96 -31.26
CA LEU A 212 15.17 7.37 -29.92
C LEU A 212 14.13 8.23 -29.21
N ARG A 213 13.50 9.18 -29.92
CA ARG A 213 12.41 9.98 -29.36
C ARG A 213 11.23 9.12 -28.92
N VAL A 214 10.85 8.11 -29.71
CA VAL A 214 9.74 7.20 -29.35
C VAL A 214 10.11 6.37 -28.12
N GLN A 215 11.34 5.85 -28.06
CA GLN A 215 11.85 5.09 -26.92
C GLN A 215 11.87 5.94 -25.63
N THR A 216 12.45 7.16 -25.71
CA THR A 216 12.52 8.05 -24.55
C THR A 216 11.14 8.52 -24.08
N ARG A 217 10.20 8.74 -25.02
CA ARG A 217 8.79 9.00 -24.68
C ARG A 217 8.17 7.85 -23.89
N GLY A 218 8.46 6.61 -24.26
CA GLY A 218 8.03 5.41 -23.52
C GLY A 218 8.58 5.41 -22.09
N ALA A 219 9.91 5.61 -21.95
CA ALA A 219 10.57 5.69 -20.65
C ALA A 219 10.00 6.82 -19.76
N PHE A 220 9.71 7.98 -20.36
CA PHE A 220 9.08 9.10 -19.63
C PHE A 220 7.67 8.74 -19.14
N LYS A 221 6.85 8.03 -19.94
CA LYS A 221 5.54 7.56 -19.50
C LYS A 221 5.63 6.59 -18.32
N VAL A 222 6.59 5.65 -18.37
CA VAL A 222 6.85 4.69 -17.28
C VAL A 222 7.25 5.44 -16.00
N ALA A 223 8.20 6.37 -16.09
CA ALA A 223 8.64 7.18 -14.94
C ALA A 223 7.49 8.03 -14.36
N ARG A 224 6.60 8.57 -15.21
CA ARG A 224 5.41 9.30 -14.79
C ARG A 224 4.43 8.42 -14.02
N ASN A 225 4.23 7.20 -14.47
CA ASN A 225 3.36 6.24 -13.78
C ASN A 225 3.97 5.79 -12.44
N ALA A 226 5.29 5.56 -12.38
CA ALA A 226 6.00 5.26 -11.14
C ALA A 226 5.88 6.41 -10.11
N TYR A 227 6.00 7.66 -10.57
CA TYR A 227 5.75 8.83 -9.71
C TYR A 227 4.33 8.85 -9.15
N ARG A 228 3.31 8.62 -9.99
CA ARG A 228 1.90 8.55 -9.56
C ARG A 228 1.65 7.42 -8.57
N ALA A 229 2.30 6.27 -8.75
CA ALA A 229 2.16 5.14 -7.84
C ALA A 229 2.65 5.48 -6.43
N VAL A 230 3.75 6.26 -6.30
CA VAL A 230 4.31 6.66 -5.01
C VAL A 230 3.57 7.85 -4.42
N PHE A 231 3.43 8.94 -5.17
CA PHE A 231 2.87 10.20 -4.66
C PHE A 231 1.34 10.28 -4.70
N ARG A 232 0.70 9.40 -5.48
CA ARG A 232 -0.77 9.39 -5.72
C ARG A 232 -1.33 10.72 -6.26
N VAL A 233 -0.45 11.55 -6.82
CA VAL A 233 -0.75 12.87 -7.40
C VAL A 233 -0.12 12.96 -8.79
N ASP A 234 -0.73 13.71 -9.69
CA ASP A 234 -0.15 13.99 -11.00
C ASP A 234 1.16 14.77 -10.87
N PRO A 235 2.21 14.36 -11.61
CA PRO A 235 3.48 15.07 -11.58
C PRO A 235 3.36 16.47 -12.20
N PRO A 236 4.15 17.42 -11.69
CA PRO A 236 4.26 18.75 -12.26
C PRO A 236 4.89 18.74 -13.65
N PRO A 237 4.73 19.80 -14.42
CA PRO A 237 5.51 20.01 -15.64
C PRO A 237 7.01 19.93 -15.33
N ILE A 238 7.77 19.24 -16.18
CA ILE A 238 9.22 19.02 -15.97
C ILE A 238 9.99 20.34 -15.81
N SER A 239 9.58 21.38 -16.52
CA SER A 239 10.18 22.73 -16.42
C SER A 239 10.06 23.36 -15.02
N LYS A 240 9.04 22.98 -14.22
CA LYS A 240 8.84 23.46 -12.85
C LYS A 240 9.50 22.57 -11.80
N MET A 241 10.04 21.41 -12.19
CA MET A 241 10.76 20.50 -11.27
C MET A 241 12.17 21.02 -11.03
N LYS A 242 12.49 21.38 -9.78
CA LYS A 242 13.83 21.80 -9.40
C LYS A 242 14.78 20.59 -9.40
N SER A 243 15.99 20.81 -9.91
CA SER A 243 17.09 19.88 -9.73
C SER A 243 17.44 19.79 -8.24
N VAL A 244 17.59 18.56 -7.75
CA VAL A 244 18.00 18.32 -6.36
C VAL A 244 19.51 18.37 -6.32
N SER A 245 20.06 19.40 -5.65
CA SER A 245 21.50 19.45 -5.35
C SER A 245 21.79 18.51 -4.19
N ILE A 246 22.68 17.54 -4.41
CA ILE A 246 23.17 16.67 -3.34
C ILE A 246 24.14 17.50 -2.50
N PRO A 247 23.89 17.65 -1.17
CA PRO A 247 24.83 18.37 -0.32
C PRO A 247 26.09 17.51 -0.12
N VAL A 248 27.09 17.74 -0.95
CA VAL A 248 28.38 17.01 -0.94
C VAL A 248 29.06 17.04 0.44
N LYS A 249 28.75 18.05 1.26
CA LYS A 249 29.27 18.19 2.64
C LYS A 249 28.75 17.10 3.60
N LEU A 250 27.66 16.39 3.26
CA LEU A 250 27.09 15.32 4.08
C LEU A 250 27.61 13.92 3.69
N ILE A 251 28.45 13.84 2.66
CA ILE A 251 29.07 12.57 2.27
C ILE A 251 30.29 12.38 3.19
N PRO A 252 30.32 11.31 4.01
CA PRO A 252 31.47 11.03 4.84
C PRO A 252 32.72 10.89 3.98
N SER A 253 33.81 11.60 4.34
CA SER A 253 35.09 11.57 3.62
C SER A 253 35.79 10.21 3.65
N ASN A 254 35.30 9.27 4.45
CA ASN A 254 35.90 7.95 4.68
C ASN A 254 35.36 6.82 3.78
N LEU A 255 34.58 7.15 2.73
CA LEU A 255 34.20 6.22 1.67
C LEU A 255 35.26 6.20 0.55
N LYS A 256 36.53 5.98 0.92
CA LYS A 256 37.58 5.59 0.00
C LYS A 256 37.92 4.13 0.18
#